data_c918092bc54e30d7d3f3a9304d9a6bdc
#
_entry.id   c918092bc54e30d7d3f3a9304d9a6bdc
#
_cell.length_a   1.000
_cell.length_b   1.000
_cell.length_c   1.000
_cell.angle_alpha   90.00
_cell.angle_beta   90.00
_cell.angle_gamma   90.00
#
_symmetry.space_group_name_H-M   'P 1'
#
loop_
_entity.id
_entity.type
_entity.pdbx_description
1 polymer ?
#
loop_
_entity_poly.entity_id
_entity_poly.type
_entity_poly.pdbx_seq_one_letter_code
_entity_poly.pdbx_strand_id
1 'polypeptide(L)'
;KSSAASDVYKRQEIHEPFEQIVIDVEEIHQGSVMEELGPRKAELQSMEPDGKGRVKLEFIAPSRGIIGFRSHFLTITSGTGIMTSVFDHYGPVKTGEIAKRTNGVMYSMMAGKTLAYALFNLQNRGKLFLGHGNEVYIGQIVGLHSRDNDLPVNPTKAKQLTNIRAAGTDENLILVPHIKHTLCLLYTSPSPRD
;
A
#
# COMPACT_ATOMS: atom_id res chain seq x y z
N LYS A 1 -20.55 -15.14 37.79
CA LYS A 1 -19.68 -16.13 37.12
C LYS A 1 -19.34 -15.65 35.69
N SER A 2 -18.60 -14.56 35.57
CA SER A 2 -18.20 -14.01 34.26
C SER A 2 -16.78 -13.44 34.29
N SER A 3 -15.95 -13.80 35.27
CA SER A 3 -14.69 -13.10 35.48
C SER A 3 -13.47 -13.77 34.83
N ALA A 4 -13.43 -15.09 34.73
CA ALA A 4 -12.25 -15.79 34.24
C ALA A 4 -11.98 -15.62 32.74
N ALA A 5 -13.01 -15.59 31.88
CA ALA A 5 -12.83 -15.41 30.44
C ALA A 5 -12.40 -13.97 30.11
N SER A 6 -12.90 -12.96 30.84
CA SER A 6 -12.50 -11.54 30.66
C SER A 6 -11.05 -11.29 31.05
N ASP A 7 -10.51 -12.01 32.04
CA ASP A 7 -9.13 -11.84 32.51
C ASP A 7 -8.11 -12.51 31.57
N VAL A 8 -8.50 -13.57 30.86
CA VAL A 8 -7.66 -14.21 29.84
C VAL A 8 -7.43 -13.25 28.65
N TYR A 9 -8.47 -12.54 28.19
CA TYR A 9 -8.34 -11.55 27.12
C TYR A 9 -7.49 -10.33 27.51
N LYS A 10 -7.48 -9.94 28.77
CA LYS A 10 -6.67 -8.81 29.27
C LYS A 10 -5.17 -9.09 29.37
N ARG A 11 -4.77 -10.37 29.28
CA ARG A 11 -3.36 -10.79 29.36
C ARG A 11 -2.76 -11.16 27.99
N GLN A 12 -3.47 -10.97 26.90
CA GLN A 12 -2.92 -11.23 25.57
C GLN A 12 -2.00 -10.08 25.18
N GLU A 13 -0.70 -10.35 25.12
CA GLU A 13 0.28 -9.46 24.52
C GLU A 13 0.25 -9.66 23.01
N ILE A 14 0.03 -8.55 22.29
CA ILE A 14 0.05 -8.56 20.82
C ILE A 14 1.52 -8.47 20.39
N HIS A 15 1.96 -9.46 19.62
CA HIS A 15 3.28 -9.49 19.01
C HIS A 15 3.18 -9.23 17.51
N GLU A 16 4.17 -8.55 16.96
CA GLU A 16 4.33 -8.35 15.52
C GLU A 16 5.60 -9.04 14.99
N PRO A 17 5.63 -9.46 13.73
CA PRO A 17 6.82 -10.03 13.13
C PRO A 17 7.86 -8.95 12.88
N PHE A 18 9.12 -9.31 13.14
CA PHE A 18 10.31 -8.52 12.81
C PHE A 18 11.12 -9.22 11.74
N GLU A 19 11.70 -8.42 10.86
CA GLU A 19 12.58 -8.89 9.80
C GLU A 19 13.98 -8.31 9.98
N GLN A 20 14.97 -9.16 9.74
CA GLN A 20 16.34 -8.72 9.53
C GLN A 20 16.48 -8.26 8.08
N ILE A 21 16.91 -7.02 7.90
CA ILE A 21 17.12 -6.40 6.60
C ILE A 21 18.60 -6.22 6.40
N VAL A 22 19.11 -6.73 5.29
CA VAL A 22 20.49 -6.51 4.86
C VAL A 22 20.45 -5.65 3.61
N ILE A 23 21.12 -4.52 3.69
CA ILE A 23 21.18 -3.50 2.64
C ILE A 23 22.64 -3.31 2.23
N ASP A 24 22.92 -3.38 0.94
CA ASP A 24 24.21 -3.07 0.35
C ASP A 24 24.03 -1.88 -0.59
N VAL A 25 24.64 -0.74 -0.25
CA VAL A 25 24.50 0.53 -0.97
C VAL A 25 25.83 1.23 -1.10
N GLU A 26 25.92 2.15 -2.07
CA GLU A 26 27.02 3.09 -2.18
C GLU A 26 27.02 4.07 -0.99
N GLU A 27 28.18 4.44 -0.48
CA GLU A 27 28.34 5.35 0.66
C GLU A 27 27.55 6.66 0.51
N ILE A 28 27.42 7.17 -0.71
CA ILE A 28 26.66 8.39 -1.01
C ILE A 28 25.16 8.28 -0.65
N HIS A 29 24.60 7.09 -0.72
CA HIS A 29 23.18 6.84 -0.46
C HIS A 29 22.88 6.40 0.99
N GLN A 30 23.91 6.11 1.78
CA GLN A 30 23.79 5.63 3.16
C GLN A 30 22.91 6.54 4.02
N GLY A 31 23.16 7.85 3.99
CA GLY A 31 22.40 8.83 4.79
C GLY A 31 20.92 8.82 4.48
N SER A 32 20.57 8.85 3.18
CA SER A 32 19.18 8.85 2.73
C SER A 32 18.45 7.55 3.11
N VAL A 33 19.12 6.42 3.03
CA VAL A 33 18.55 5.12 3.45
C VAL A 33 18.29 5.09 4.94
N MET A 34 19.23 5.58 5.75
CA MET A 34 19.06 5.66 7.22
C MET A 34 17.93 6.61 7.61
N GLU A 35 17.81 7.75 6.94
CA GLU A 35 16.75 8.74 7.17
C GLU A 35 15.36 8.14 6.90
N GLU A 36 15.20 7.34 5.87
CA GLU A 36 13.95 6.69 5.51
C GLU A 36 13.58 5.50 6.42
N LEU A 37 14.57 4.79 6.93
CA LEU A 37 14.35 3.65 7.83
C LEU A 37 14.04 4.08 9.28
N GLY A 38 14.44 5.27 9.70
CA GLY A 38 14.15 5.79 11.03
C GLY A 38 12.64 5.88 11.35
N PRO A 39 11.83 6.59 10.56
CA PRO A 39 10.37 6.65 10.75
C PRO A 39 9.69 5.27 10.68
N ARG A 40 10.30 4.31 9.98
CA ARG A 40 9.83 2.92 9.85
C ARG A 40 10.19 2.04 11.04
N LYS A 41 10.78 2.61 12.09
CA LYS A 41 11.18 1.94 13.32
C LYS A 41 12.22 0.83 13.11
N ALA A 42 13.04 0.97 12.07
CA ALA A 42 14.17 0.09 11.85
C ALA A 42 15.32 0.45 12.83
N GLU A 43 15.89 -0.56 13.46
CA GLU A 43 17.01 -0.44 14.37
C GLU A 43 18.27 -0.95 13.69
N LEU A 44 19.27 -0.07 13.56
CA LEU A 44 20.56 -0.43 12.97
C LEU A 44 21.30 -1.40 13.92
N GLN A 45 21.70 -2.55 13.40
CA GLN A 45 22.45 -3.57 14.12
C GLN A 45 23.97 -3.49 13.82
N SER A 46 24.29 -3.41 12.53
CA SER A 46 25.68 -3.31 12.09
C SER A 46 25.81 -2.44 10.84
N MET A 47 27.00 -1.87 10.68
CA MET A 47 27.38 -1.10 9.51
C MET A 47 28.84 -1.45 9.17
N GLU A 48 29.05 -2.05 8.01
CA GLU A 48 30.35 -2.54 7.56
C GLU A 48 30.69 -1.93 6.20
N PRO A 49 31.61 -0.96 6.13
CA PRO A 49 32.15 -0.46 4.85
C PRO A 49 33.08 -1.51 4.22
N ASP A 50 32.95 -1.72 2.91
CA ASP A 50 33.79 -2.66 2.17
C ASP A 50 35.14 -2.06 1.75
N GLY A 51 35.37 -0.78 2.01
CA GLY A 51 36.55 -0.04 1.61
C GLY A 51 36.69 0.26 0.12
N LYS A 52 35.62 -0.06 -0.67
CA LYS A 52 35.55 0.19 -2.13
C LYS A 52 34.43 1.14 -2.50
N GLY A 53 33.90 1.87 -1.52
CA GLY A 53 32.82 2.86 -1.72
C GLY A 53 31.41 2.29 -1.54
N ARG A 54 31.27 1.06 -1.01
CA ARG A 54 29.99 0.48 -0.63
C ARG A 54 29.95 0.19 0.86
N VAL A 55 28.73 0.21 1.39
CA VAL A 55 28.47 -0.06 2.80
C VAL A 55 27.36 -1.11 2.92
N LYS A 56 27.63 -2.11 3.73
CA LYS A 56 26.62 -3.08 4.15
C LYS A 56 26.00 -2.61 5.46
N LEU A 57 24.69 -2.48 5.47
CA LEU A 57 23.88 -2.07 6.61
C LEU A 57 22.96 -3.23 7.01
N GLU A 58 22.91 -3.54 8.30
CA GLU A 58 21.98 -4.53 8.83
C GLU A 58 21.02 -3.87 9.81
N PHE A 59 19.73 -4.08 9.57
CA PHE A 59 18.65 -3.54 10.41
C PHE A 59 17.74 -4.65 10.89
N ILE A 60 17.08 -4.42 12.04
CA ILE A 60 15.90 -5.15 12.46
C ILE A 60 14.73 -4.18 12.44
N ALA A 61 13.66 -4.53 11.73
CA ALA A 61 12.49 -3.70 11.61
C ALA A 61 11.20 -4.53 11.66
N PRO A 62 10.09 -3.95 12.16
CA PRO A 62 8.79 -4.61 12.06
C PRO A 62 8.40 -4.78 10.58
N SER A 63 7.88 -5.97 10.22
CA SER A 63 7.51 -6.29 8.82
C SER A 63 6.59 -5.24 8.19
N ARG A 64 5.67 -4.67 8.96
CA ARG A 64 4.78 -3.59 8.47
C ARG A 64 5.54 -2.30 8.10
N GLY A 65 6.73 -2.07 8.65
CA GLY A 65 7.58 -0.92 8.31
C GLY A 65 8.31 -1.09 6.98
N ILE A 66 8.49 -2.33 6.52
CA ILE A 66 9.22 -2.66 5.31
C ILE A 66 8.31 -2.69 4.09
N ILE A 67 7.01 -2.90 4.30
CA ILE A 67 6.01 -2.90 3.24
C ILE A 67 6.13 -1.60 2.45
N GLY A 68 6.25 -1.72 1.11
CA GLY A 68 6.40 -0.58 0.20
C GLY A 68 7.79 0.08 0.18
N PHE A 69 8.66 -0.20 1.14
CA PHE A 69 9.98 0.42 1.20
C PHE A 69 10.88 0.06 0.00
N ARG A 70 10.78 -1.15 -0.53
CA ARG A 70 11.64 -1.62 -1.62
C ARG A 70 11.61 -0.72 -2.86
N SER A 71 10.43 -0.26 -3.27
CA SER A 71 10.31 0.64 -4.44
C SER A 71 10.94 1.99 -4.17
N HIS A 72 10.75 2.53 -2.97
CA HIS A 72 11.34 3.78 -2.54
C HIS A 72 12.86 3.67 -2.42
N PHE A 73 13.34 2.58 -1.83
CA PHE A 73 14.76 2.25 -1.73
C PHE A 73 15.46 2.22 -3.09
N LEU A 74 14.88 1.56 -4.10
CA LEU A 74 15.42 1.55 -5.45
C LEU A 74 15.47 2.96 -6.07
N THR A 75 14.50 3.81 -5.77
CA THR A 75 14.51 5.21 -6.24
C THR A 75 15.61 6.02 -5.57
N ILE A 76 15.78 5.93 -4.25
CA ILE A 76 16.82 6.64 -3.49
C ILE A 76 18.22 6.22 -3.93
N THR A 77 18.41 4.91 -4.18
CA THR A 77 19.70 4.35 -4.58
C THR A 77 19.92 4.35 -6.08
N SER A 78 19.07 5.02 -6.87
CA SER A 78 19.13 5.04 -8.35
C SER A 78 19.21 3.63 -8.97
N GLY A 79 18.67 2.64 -8.30
CA GLY A 79 18.65 1.23 -8.71
C GLY A 79 19.94 0.45 -8.41
N THR A 80 20.96 1.06 -7.81
CA THR A 80 22.27 0.40 -7.51
C THR A 80 22.27 -0.36 -6.20
N GLY A 81 21.28 -0.09 -5.31
CA GLY A 81 21.18 -0.72 -4.00
C GLY A 81 20.62 -2.15 -4.07
N ILE A 82 21.14 -2.99 -3.22
CA ILE A 82 20.67 -4.37 -3.02
C ILE A 82 20.05 -4.45 -1.62
N MET A 83 18.83 -4.99 -1.54
CA MET A 83 18.13 -5.16 -0.28
C MET A 83 17.56 -6.58 -0.19
N THR A 84 17.82 -7.25 0.90
CA THR A 84 17.23 -8.53 1.25
C THR A 84 16.60 -8.43 2.63
N SER A 85 15.47 -9.11 2.85
CA SER A 85 14.83 -9.22 4.15
C SER A 85 14.48 -10.67 4.44
N VAL A 86 14.64 -11.06 5.69
CA VAL A 86 14.36 -12.41 6.19
C VAL A 86 13.65 -12.27 7.53
N PHE A 87 12.63 -13.10 7.77
CA PHE A 87 11.98 -13.16 9.08
C PHE A 87 13.01 -13.48 10.17
N ASP A 88 12.95 -12.74 11.27
CA ASP A 88 13.83 -12.91 12.42
C ASP A 88 13.06 -13.47 13.61
N HIS A 89 12.14 -12.69 14.21
CA HIS A 89 11.39 -13.10 15.39
C HIS A 89 10.04 -12.40 15.50
N TYR A 90 9.22 -12.82 16.48
CA TYR A 90 8.04 -12.09 16.93
C TYR A 90 8.39 -11.28 18.18
N GLY A 91 8.15 -9.98 18.16
CA GLY A 91 8.38 -9.07 19.26
C GLY A 91 7.16 -8.21 19.59
N PRO A 92 7.22 -7.43 20.69
CA PRO A 92 6.13 -6.53 21.07
C PRO A 92 5.90 -5.48 19.99
N VAL A 93 4.62 -5.13 19.79
CA VAL A 93 4.22 -4.14 18.79
C VAL A 93 4.88 -2.78 19.06
N LYS A 94 5.67 -2.28 18.11
CA LYS A 94 6.23 -0.92 18.17
C LYS A 94 5.11 0.11 18.09
N THR A 95 5.01 0.96 19.09
CA THR A 95 4.00 2.03 19.14
C THR A 95 4.31 3.17 18.15
N GLY A 96 3.26 3.80 17.60
CA GLY A 96 3.35 4.94 16.70
C GLY A 96 3.03 4.58 15.24
N GLU A 97 2.84 5.63 14.45
CA GLU A 97 2.64 5.49 13.01
C GLU A 97 3.96 5.04 12.36
N ILE A 98 3.88 3.97 11.59
CA ILE A 98 4.99 3.46 10.79
C ILE A 98 4.60 3.66 9.34
N ALA A 99 5.38 4.39 8.56
CA ALA A 99 5.19 4.69 7.16
C ALA A 99 3.81 5.31 6.84
N LYS A 100 3.76 6.60 6.54
CA LYS A 100 2.54 7.25 6.05
C LYS A 100 2.29 6.85 4.61
N ARG A 101 1.03 6.49 4.31
CA ARG A 101 0.56 6.38 2.94
C ARG A 101 0.67 7.73 2.25
N THR A 102 1.19 7.74 1.04
CA THR A 102 1.20 8.95 0.20
C THR A 102 -0.15 9.20 -0.45
N ASN A 103 -0.91 8.13 -0.68
CA ASN A 103 -2.19 8.16 -1.38
C ASN A 103 -3.27 7.42 -0.59
N GLY A 104 -4.48 7.96 -0.57
CA GLY A 104 -5.65 7.28 -0.05
C GLY A 104 -6.17 6.19 -1.01
N VAL A 105 -7.19 5.48 -0.59
CA VAL A 105 -7.87 4.48 -1.43
C VAL A 105 -9.31 4.90 -1.72
N MET A 106 -9.82 4.49 -2.88
CA MET A 106 -11.23 4.53 -3.20
C MET A 106 -11.85 3.17 -2.83
N TYR A 107 -12.87 3.17 -1.97
CA TYR A 107 -13.55 1.94 -1.55
C TYR A 107 -15.05 2.01 -1.83
N SER A 108 -15.64 0.85 -2.15
CA SER A 108 -17.05 0.77 -2.52
C SER A 108 -17.96 0.90 -1.30
N MET A 109 -18.99 1.75 -1.40
CA MET A 109 -20.08 1.85 -0.43
C MET A 109 -21.22 0.88 -0.73
N MET A 110 -21.27 0.29 -1.93
CA MET A 110 -22.37 -0.52 -2.42
C MET A 110 -21.86 -1.85 -2.95
N ALA A 111 -22.67 -2.90 -2.78
CA ALA A 111 -22.44 -4.17 -3.43
C ALA A 111 -23.17 -4.20 -4.79
N GLY A 112 -22.60 -4.87 -5.79
CA GLY A 112 -23.22 -5.03 -7.12
C GLY A 112 -22.20 -5.06 -8.25
N LYS A 113 -22.64 -4.89 -9.49
CA LYS A 113 -21.77 -4.85 -10.66
C LYS A 113 -21.35 -3.43 -10.99
N THR A 114 -20.07 -3.25 -11.28
CA THR A 114 -19.51 -1.97 -11.71
C THR A 114 -20.08 -1.55 -13.06
N LEU A 115 -20.44 -0.28 -13.19
CA LEU A 115 -21.01 0.30 -14.41
C LEU A 115 -20.04 1.31 -15.05
N ALA A 116 -19.98 1.30 -16.39
CA ALA A 116 -19.08 2.15 -17.16
C ALA A 116 -19.23 3.65 -16.81
N TYR A 117 -20.46 4.12 -16.63
CA TYR A 117 -20.76 5.51 -16.27
C TYR A 117 -20.16 5.89 -14.91
N ALA A 118 -20.28 5.03 -13.91
CA ALA A 118 -19.69 5.26 -12.59
C ALA A 118 -18.16 5.30 -12.67
N LEU A 119 -17.55 4.33 -13.35
CA LEU A 119 -16.10 4.25 -13.52
C LEU A 119 -15.53 5.45 -14.28
N PHE A 120 -16.23 5.93 -15.32
CA PHE A 120 -15.87 7.13 -16.07
C PHE A 120 -15.75 8.37 -15.15
N ASN A 121 -16.70 8.54 -14.24
CA ASN A 121 -16.66 9.64 -13.28
C ASN A 121 -15.59 9.46 -12.20
N LEU A 122 -15.23 8.22 -11.86
CA LEU A 122 -14.25 7.90 -10.83
C LEU A 122 -12.81 7.98 -11.34
N GLN A 123 -12.55 7.74 -12.63
CA GLN A 123 -11.19 7.78 -13.19
C GLN A 123 -10.49 9.13 -13.04
N ASN A 124 -11.26 10.23 -12.93
CA ASN A 124 -10.71 11.57 -12.68
C ASN A 124 -10.23 11.77 -11.23
N ARG A 125 -10.57 10.86 -10.33
CA ARG A 125 -10.20 10.93 -8.91
C ARG A 125 -9.01 10.07 -8.55
N GLY A 126 -8.60 9.18 -9.46
CA GLY A 126 -7.47 8.31 -9.25
C GLY A 126 -7.41 7.13 -10.21
N LYS A 127 -6.54 6.18 -9.91
CA LYS A 127 -6.33 4.98 -10.74
C LYS A 127 -7.27 3.87 -10.29
N LEU A 128 -8.00 3.26 -11.24
CA LEU A 128 -8.92 2.17 -10.96
C LEU A 128 -8.25 0.81 -11.07
N PHE A 129 -8.68 -0.14 -10.23
CA PHE A 129 -8.25 -1.55 -10.23
C PHE A 129 -9.26 -2.49 -10.85
N LEU A 130 -10.46 -2.00 -11.11
CA LEU A 130 -11.60 -2.76 -11.62
C LEU A 130 -12.11 -2.17 -12.93
N GLY A 131 -12.48 -3.07 -13.84
CA GLY A 131 -13.16 -2.72 -15.09
C GLY A 131 -14.68 -2.75 -14.98
N HIS A 132 -15.35 -2.49 -16.08
CA HIS A 132 -16.80 -2.62 -16.20
C HIS A 132 -17.26 -4.08 -16.01
N GLY A 133 -18.40 -4.27 -15.34
CA GLY A 133 -19.02 -5.58 -15.15
C GLY A 133 -18.46 -6.43 -14.01
N ASN A 134 -17.45 -5.96 -13.31
CA ASN A 134 -16.90 -6.67 -12.14
C ASN A 134 -17.86 -6.61 -10.96
N GLU A 135 -17.99 -7.70 -10.22
CA GLU A 135 -18.74 -7.72 -8.97
C GLU A 135 -17.90 -7.08 -7.86
N VAL A 136 -18.55 -6.24 -7.05
CA VAL A 136 -17.93 -5.56 -5.91
C VAL A 136 -18.80 -5.74 -4.67
N TYR A 137 -18.14 -5.76 -3.51
CA TYR A 137 -18.79 -5.79 -2.20
C TYR A 137 -18.52 -4.49 -1.42
N ILE A 138 -19.29 -4.24 -0.37
CA ILE A 138 -19.13 -3.06 0.48
C ILE A 138 -17.78 -3.11 1.18
N GLY A 139 -17.02 -2.02 1.12
CA GLY A 139 -15.66 -1.92 1.68
C GLY A 139 -14.54 -2.42 0.76
N GLN A 140 -14.87 -2.98 -0.41
CA GLN A 140 -13.85 -3.40 -1.37
C GLN A 140 -13.09 -2.20 -1.94
N ILE A 141 -11.76 -2.30 -1.98
CA ILE A 141 -10.91 -1.30 -2.62
C ILE A 141 -11.10 -1.40 -4.13
N VAL A 142 -11.49 -0.30 -4.76
CA VAL A 142 -11.77 -0.20 -6.19
C VAL A 142 -10.73 0.59 -6.95
N GLY A 143 -9.89 1.34 -6.24
CA GLY A 143 -8.83 2.13 -6.85
C GLY A 143 -7.97 2.90 -5.85
N LEU A 144 -6.91 3.50 -6.38
CA LEU A 144 -6.01 4.41 -5.65
C LEU A 144 -6.52 5.83 -5.80
N HIS A 145 -6.73 6.54 -4.69
CA HIS A 145 -7.11 7.95 -4.71
C HIS A 145 -5.89 8.83 -5.01
N SER A 146 -6.07 9.92 -5.74
CA SER A 146 -4.98 10.86 -6.06
C SER A 146 -4.56 11.73 -4.87
N ARG A 147 -5.38 11.78 -3.82
CA ARG A 147 -5.10 12.49 -2.57
C ARG A 147 -4.78 11.48 -1.46
N ASP A 148 -4.28 11.97 -0.33
CA ASP A 148 -3.91 11.19 0.84
C ASP A 148 -5.09 10.61 1.64
N ASN A 149 -6.30 11.14 1.44
CA ASN A 149 -7.50 10.70 2.15
C ASN A 149 -8.24 9.57 1.42
N ASP A 150 -8.84 8.68 2.18
CA ASP A 150 -9.72 7.63 1.66
C ASP A 150 -11.04 8.21 1.19
N LEU A 151 -11.54 7.73 0.05
CA LEU A 151 -12.75 8.21 -0.59
C LEU A 151 -13.78 7.08 -0.73
N PRO A 152 -14.93 7.18 -0.03
CA PRO A 152 -16.06 6.30 -0.28
C PRO A 152 -16.68 6.61 -1.65
N VAL A 153 -16.87 5.58 -2.47
CA VAL A 153 -17.37 5.73 -3.84
C VAL A 153 -18.48 4.71 -4.14
N ASN A 154 -19.31 5.04 -5.12
CA ASN A 154 -20.33 4.12 -5.65
C ASN A 154 -19.98 3.72 -7.11
N PRO A 155 -19.32 2.57 -7.32
CA PRO A 155 -18.97 2.09 -8.65
C PRO A 155 -20.14 1.46 -9.42
N THR A 156 -21.31 1.31 -8.78
CA THR A 156 -22.51 0.67 -9.35
C THR A 156 -23.54 1.67 -9.83
N LYS A 157 -23.25 2.99 -9.77
CA LYS A 157 -24.21 4.04 -10.15
C LYS A 157 -24.48 4.05 -11.65
N ALA A 158 -25.75 3.86 -12.02
CA ALA A 158 -26.20 3.97 -13.40
C ALA A 158 -26.35 5.44 -13.83
N LYS A 159 -26.24 5.69 -15.14
CA LYS A 159 -26.60 6.97 -15.73
C LYS A 159 -28.12 7.14 -15.61
N GLN A 160 -28.58 8.22 -15.00
CA GLN A 160 -29.99 8.57 -15.03
C GLN A 160 -30.35 9.11 -16.43
N LEU A 161 -31.35 8.53 -17.05
CA LEU A 161 -31.89 9.00 -18.32
C LEU A 161 -32.66 10.31 -18.07
N THR A 162 -32.03 11.45 -18.31
CA THR A 162 -32.64 12.76 -18.06
C THR A 162 -33.14 13.45 -19.30
N ASN A 163 -32.92 12.91 -20.53
CA ASN A 163 -33.22 13.64 -21.73
C ASN A 163 -33.94 12.79 -22.77
N ILE A 164 -35.26 12.95 -22.85
CA ILE A 164 -36.15 12.28 -23.84
C ILE A 164 -35.92 12.82 -25.28
N ARG A 165 -35.33 14.03 -25.43
CA ARG A 165 -35.18 14.70 -26.74
C ARG A 165 -33.86 14.45 -27.45
N ALA A 166 -32.87 13.87 -26.81
CA ALA A 166 -31.56 13.58 -27.39
C ALA A 166 -31.32 12.05 -27.53
N ALA A 167 -32.24 11.37 -28.21
CA ALA A 167 -32.13 9.92 -28.42
C ALA A 167 -31.08 9.49 -29.46
N GLY A 168 -30.16 10.36 -29.85
CA GLY A 168 -29.25 10.07 -30.97
C GLY A 168 -27.75 10.18 -30.70
N THR A 169 -27.31 10.70 -29.56
CA THR A 169 -25.89 10.88 -29.27
C THR A 169 -25.57 10.44 -27.85
N ASP A 170 -25.47 9.14 -27.64
CA ASP A 170 -24.72 8.61 -26.48
C ASP A 170 -23.22 8.80 -26.76
N GLU A 171 -22.60 9.74 -26.10
CA GLU A 171 -21.16 9.91 -26.18
C GLU A 171 -20.48 8.61 -25.71
N ASN A 172 -19.58 8.09 -26.52
CA ASN A 172 -18.80 6.92 -26.17
C ASN A 172 -17.95 7.22 -24.89
N LEU A 173 -18.23 6.50 -23.80
CA LEU A 173 -17.47 6.62 -22.57
C LEU A 173 -16.12 5.93 -22.74
N ILE A 174 -15.06 6.71 -22.84
CA ILE A 174 -13.69 6.19 -22.91
C ILE A 174 -13.20 5.94 -21.48
N LEU A 175 -13.02 4.68 -21.13
CA LEU A 175 -12.43 4.30 -19.86
C LEU A 175 -10.92 4.11 -20.01
N VAL A 176 -10.16 4.72 -19.12
CA VAL A 176 -8.72 4.43 -18.98
C VAL A 176 -8.56 2.98 -18.52
N PRO A 177 -7.64 2.21 -19.13
CA PRO A 177 -7.39 0.84 -18.71
C PRO A 177 -7.12 0.75 -17.23
N HIS A 178 -7.82 -0.14 -16.53
CA HIS A 178 -7.61 -0.37 -15.10
C HIS A 178 -6.33 -1.17 -14.86
N ILE A 179 -5.71 -0.93 -13.70
CA ILE A 179 -4.50 -1.65 -13.29
C ILE A 179 -4.91 -3.03 -12.77
N LYS A 180 -4.41 -4.09 -13.41
CA LYS A 180 -4.58 -5.45 -12.92
C LYS A 180 -3.43 -5.80 -12.00
N HIS A 181 -3.73 -5.97 -10.72
CA HIS A 181 -2.75 -6.47 -9.75
C HIS A 181 -2.62 -8.00 -9.90
N THR A 182 -1.42 -8.43 -10.20
CA THR A 182 -1.03 -9.85 -10.11
C THR A 182 -0.41 -10.12 -8.75
N LEU A 183 -0.34 -11.39 -8.35
CA LEU A 183 0.33 -11.79 -7.11
C LEU A 183 1.78 -11.28 -7.06
N CYS A 184 2.47 -11.30 -8.19
CA CYS A 184 3.83 -10.76 -8.31
C CYS A 184 3.88 -9.25 -8.01
N LEU A 185 2.90 -8.50 -8.50
CA LEU A 185 2.81 -7.05 -8.28
C LEU A 185 2.53 -6.72 -6.80
N LEU A 186 1.78 -7.56 -6.08
CA LEU A 186 1.54 -7.42 -4.65
C LEU A 186 2.83 -7.51 -3.82
N TYR A 187 3.80 -8.30 -4.26
CA TYR A 187 5.11 -8.42 -3.57
C TYR A 187 6.10 -7.33 -3.96
N THR A 188 5.93 -6.69 -5.11
CA THR A 188 6.91 -5.74 -5.66
C THR A 188 6.46 -4.29 -5.62
N SER A 189 5.17 -4.04 -5.50
CA SER A 189 4.60 -2.68 -5.42
C SER A 189 4.11 -2.38 -4.00
N PRO A 190 4.20 -1.11 -3.57
CA PRO A 190 3.56 -0.70 -2.33
C PRO A 190 2.06 -0.98 -2.41
N SER A 191 1.51 -1.55 -1.34
CA SER A 191 0.08 -1.77 -1.20
C SER A 191 -0.66 -0.42 -1.23
N PRO A 192 -1.88 -0.34 -1.76
CA PRO A 192 -2.71 0.86 -1.63
C PRO A 192 -3.01 1.28 -0.18
N ARG A 193 -2.64 0.44 0.78
CA ARG A 193 -2.79 0.70 2.21
C ARG A 193 -1.50 1.13 2.90
N ASP A 194 -0.37 1.14 2.19
CA ASP A 194 0.96 1.51 2.71
C ASP A 194 1.36 2.91 2.29
#